data_abd76557f18eae427be51cef4aad322c
#
_entry.id   abd76557f18eae427be51cef4aad322c
#
_cell.length_a   1.000
_cell.length_b   1.000
_cell.length_c   1.000
_cell.angle_alpha   90.00
_cell.angle_beta   90.00
_cell.angle_gamma   90.00
#
_symmetry.space_group_name_H-M   'P 1'
#
loop_
_entity.id
_entity.type
_entity.pdbx_description
1 polymer ?
#
loop_
_entity_poly.entity_id
_entity_poly.type
_entity_poly.pdbx_seq_one_letter_code
_entity_poly.pdbx_strand_id
1 'polypeptide(L)'
;MKQYSQVFKPTEVLMMLSAFSNIETVHIAAYSHLLDTVGMPEVEYQAFLKYKEMKDKYDYMHSFSMETKHEIAKTLAAFGAFTEGLQLFATFAILLNFPRFNKMKGMGQIITWSVRDESLHCDSITKLFLTFISENPEVWSQQLRQELYQTCATIVDHEDAFIDLAFEFGAVEGLTAAEVKRYIRYIADRRLAGLGLNALFQVEKNPLPWLDEMLNAVEHTNFFENRSTEYSKAATSGSWEDAFADFDPPTTGS
;
A
#
# COMPACT_ATOMS: atom_id res chain seq x y z
N MET A 1 -8.88 -10.28 5.73
CA MET A 1 -8.81 -11.61 5.08
C MET A 1 -9.69 -12.67 5.76
N LYS A 2 -9.63 -12.87 7.10
CA LYS A 2 -10.43 -13.90 7.82
C LYS A 2 -11.95 -13.80 7.58
N GLN A 3 -12.53 -12.60 7.53
CA GLN A 3 -13.95 -12.39 7.27
C GLN A 3 -14.34 -12.81 5.84
N TYR A 4 -13.54 -12.47 4.84
CA TYR A 4 -13.78 -12.87 3.45
C TYR A 4 -13.80 -14.38 3.27
N SER A 5 -12.89 -15.13 3.91
CA SER A 5 -12.85 -16.59 3.83
C SER A 5 -14.05 -17.27 4.49
N GLN A 6 -14.79 -16.57 5.35
CA GLN A 6 -16.06 -17.06 5.89
C GLN A 6 -17.22 -16.92 4.90
N VAL A 7 -17.18 -15.90 4.05
CA VAL A 7 -18.22 -15.58 3.06
C VAL A 7 -17.93 -16.29 1.73
N PHE A 8 -16.74 -16.19 1.19
CA PHE A 8 -16.37 -16.74 -0.10
C PHE A 8 -15.77 -18.14 0.05
N LYS A 9 -16.34 -19.12 -0.66
CA LYS A 9 -15.94 -20.54 -0.61
C LYS A 9 -15.19 -21.06 -1.83
N PRO A 10 -15.25 -20.42 -3.05
CA PRO A 10 -14.48 -20.89 -4.19
C PRO A 10 -13.00 -20.99 -3.86
N THR A 11 -12.35 -22.06 -4.29
CA THR A 11 -10.94 -22.36 -3.98
C THR A 11 -10.01 -21.25 -4.47
N GLU A 12 -10.29 -20.70 -5.65
CA GLU A 12 -9.51 -19.61 -6.26
C GLU A 12 -9.52 -18.35 -5.39
N VAL A 13 -10.68 -18.00 -4.81
CA VAL A 13 -10.80 -16.86 -3.89
C VAL A 13 -10.02 -17.14 -2.60
N LEU A 14 -10.14 -18.34 -2.04
CA LEU A 14 -9.41 -18.70 -0.83
C LEU A 14 -7.89 -18.70 -1.03
N MET A 15 -7.42 -19.16 -2.20
CA MET A 15 -6.00 -19.12 -2.57
C MET A 15 -5.51 -17.67 -2.70
N MET A 16 -6.26 -16.81 -3.39
CA MET A 16 -5.98 -15.39 -3.53
C MET A 16 -5.86 -14.72 -2.14
N LEU A 17 -6.84 -14.91 -1.27
CA LEU A 17 -6.84 -14.33 0.08
C LEU A 17 -5.66 -14.83 0.93
N SER A 18 -5.25 -16.10 0.76
CA SER A 18 -4.09 -16.68 1.45
C SER A 18 -2.78 -16.06 0.95
N ALA A 19 -2.65 -15.85 -0.36
CA ALA A 19 -1.50 -15.18 -0.96
C ALA A 19 -1.38 -13.74 -0.45
N PHE A 20 -2.48 -12.99 -0.42
CA PHE A 20 -2.49 -11.62 0.13
C PHE A 20 -2.10 -11.59 1.60
N SER A 21 -2.64 -12.49 2.43
CA SER A 21 -2.25 -12.56 3.84
C SER A 21 -0.77 -12.82 4.04
N ASN A 22 -0.14 -13.59 3.15
CA ASN A 22 1.30 -13.82 3.18
C ASN A 22 2.09 -12.56 2.79
N ILE A 23 1.65 -11.85 1.74
CA ILE A 23 2.28 -10.60 1.29
C ILE A 23 2.21 -9.53 2.39
N GLU A 24 1.06 -9.40 3.08
CA GLU A 24 0.93 -8.48 4.21
C GLU A 24 1.92 -8.79 5.36
N THR A 25 2.23 -10.06 5.57
CA THR A 25 3.26 -10.44 6.55
C THR A 25 4.64 -9.94 6.13
N VAL A 26 4.95 -9.99 4.83
CA VAL A 26 6.20 -9.44 4.27
C VAL A 26 6.23 -7.92 4.38
N HIS A 27 5.11 -7.22 4.11
CA HIS A 27 5.01 -5.77 4.29
C HIS A 27 5.28 -5.37 5.73
N ILE A 28 4.65 -6.03 6.72
CA ILE A 28 4.88 -5.76 8.15
C ILE A 28 6.37 -5.91 8.50
N ALA A 29 7.01 -7.00 8.06
CA ALA A 29 8.43 -7.24 8.32
C ALA A 29 9.33 -6.19 7.65
N ALA A 30 9.03 -5.80 6.41
CA ALA A 30 9.81 -4.82 5.66
C ALA A 30 9.71 -3.41 6.29
N TYR A 31 8.50 -2.99 6.67
CA TYR A 31 8.31 -1.68 7.32
C TYR A 31 8.89 -1.65 8.74
N SER A 32 8.80 -2.73 9.50
CA SER A 32 9.46 -2.85 10.80
C SER A 32 10.97 -2.69 10.66
N HIS A 33 11.57 -3.42 9.72
CA HIS A 33 13.01 -3.30 9.44
C HIS A 33 13.41 -1.90 8.96
N LEU A 34 12.57 -1.24 8.15
CA LEU A 34 12.80 0.14 7.71
C LEU A 34 12.83 1.10 8.89
N LEU A 35 11.87 1.01 9.80
CA LEU A 35 11.79 1.89 10.98
C LEU A 35 12.98 1.68 11.92
N ASP A 36 13.40 0.42 12.15
CA ASP A 36 14.59 0.08 12.92
C ASP A 36 15.87 0.66 12.27
N THR A 37 15.98 0.55 10.94
CA THR A 37 17.12 1.07 10.18
C THR A 37 17.20 2.60 10.22
N VAL A 38 16.06 3.29 10.21
CA VAL A 38 15.97 4.75 10.35
C VAL A 38 16.25 5.18 11.80
N GLY A 39 16.14 4.26 12.76
CA GLY A 39 16.38 4.54 14.19
C GLY A 39 15.19 5.19 14.87
N MET A 40 13.97 4.90 14.43
CA MET A 40 12.76 5.39 15.08
C MET A 40 12.62 4.78 16.48
N PRO A 41 12.39 5.58 17.52
CA PRO A 41 12.22 5.07 18.87
C PRO A 41 10.92 4.27 19.01
N GLU A 42 10.94 3.24 19.86
CA GLU A 42 9.80 2.33 20.12
C GLU A 42 8.49 3.08 20.42
N VAL A 43 8.58 4.25 21.05
CA VAL A 43 7.41 5.07 21.39
C VAL A 43 6.63 5.52 20.14
N GLU A 44 7.30 5.68 19.00
CA GLU A 44 6.67 6.12 17.75
C GLU A 44 5.82 5.01 17.11
N TYR A 45 6.20 3.75 17.28
CA TYR A 45 5.36 2.62 16.84
C TYR A 45 4.01 2.60 17.54
N GLN A 46 3.97 3.04 18.79
CA GLN A 46 2.75 3.10 19.60
C GLN A 46 1.98 4.42 19.42
N ALA A 47 2.61 5.43 18.82
CA ALA A 47 2.03 6.75 18.64
C ALA A 47 0.96 6.80 17.53
N PHE A 48 0.93 5.82 16.62
CA PHE A 48 0.04 5.79 15.46
C PHE A 48 -1.41 6.13 15.81
N LEU A 49 -1.99 5.46 16.81
CA LEU A 49 -3.38 5.69 17.22
C LEU A 49 -3.56 6.91 18.16
N LYS A 50 -2.48 7.63 18.50
CA LYS A 50 -2.56 8.89 19.23
C LYS A 50 -2.89 10.07 18.32
N TYR A 51 -2.54 9.97 17.03
CA TYR A 51 -2.93 10.94 16.03
C TYR A 51 -4.40 10.72 15.67
N LYS A 52 -5.20 11.79 15.81
CA LYS A 52 -6.65 11.73 15.56
C LYS A 52 -6.95 11.27 14.13
N GLU A 53 -6.22 11.78 13.18
CA GLU A 53 -6.33 11.48 11.74
C GLU A 53 -6.14 9.98 11.46
N MET A 54 -5.17 9.36 12.13
CA MET A 54 -4.89 7.92 11.98
C MET A 54 -5.94 7.09 12.70
N LYS A 55 -6.38 7.54 13.86
CA LYS A 55 -7.46 6.89 14.64
C LYS A 55 -8.78 6.93 13.89
N ASP A 56 -9.16 8.06 13.30
CA ASP A 56 -10.39 8.20 12.52
C ASP A 56 -10.41 7.25 11.31
N LYS A 57 -9.29 7.11 10.58
CA LYS A 57 -9.11 6.12 9.51
C LYS A 57 -9.33 4.70 10.03
N TYR A 58 -8.68 4.34 11.13
CA TYR A 58 -8.79 3.02 11.75
C TYR A 58 -10.22 2.71 12.19
N ASP A 59 -10.87 3.61 12.92
CA ASP A 59 -12.23 3.43 13.42
C ASP A 59 -13.23 3.31 12.25
N TYR A 60 -13.07 4.12 11.19
CA TYR A 60 -13.92 4.04 10.02
C TYR A 60 -13.82 2.67 9.34
N MET A 61 -12.60 2.15 9.14
CA MET A 61 -12.41 0.83 8.52
C MET A 61 -12.97 -0.33 9.35
N HIS A 62 -13.06 -0.17 10.68
CA HIS A 62 -13.68 -1.16 11.57
C HIS A 62 -15.21 -1.07 11.66
N SER A 63 -15.83 -0.06 11.03
CA SER A 63 -17.28 0.10 11.00
C SER A 63 -18.00 -0.75 9.95
N PHE A 64 -17.27 -1.40 9.04
CA PHE A 64 -17.87 -2.21 7.97
C PHE A 64 -18.26 -3.61 8.44
N SER A 65 -19.37 -4.10 7.90
CA SER A 65 -19.95 -5.44 8.18
C SER A 65 -20.04 -6.29 6.90
N MET A 66 -20.26 -7.58 7.04
CA MET A 66 -20.43 -8.55 5.94
C MET A 66 -21.61 -9.52 6.20
N GLU A 67 -22.63 -9.07 6.90
CA GLU A 67 -23.80 -9.93 7.29
C GLU A 67 -24.79 -10.10 6.14
N THR A 68 -24.95 -9.09 5.30
CA THR A 68 -25.86 -9.10 4.15
C THR A 68 -25.09 -8.98 2.84
N LYS A 69 -25.73 -9.41 1.73
CA LYS A 69 -25.14 -9.23 0.38
C LYS A 69 -24.80 -7.75 0.07
N HIS A 70 -25.63 -6.83 0.53
CA HIS A 70 -25.41 -5.40 0.39
C HIS A 70 -24.14 -4.95 1.13
N GLU A 71 -23.99 -5.36 2.39
CA GLU A 71 -22.80 -5.04 3.19
C GLU A 71 -21.55 -5.73 2.65
N ILE A 72 -21.64 -6.96 2.14
CA ILE A 72 -20.54 -7.65 1.48
C ILE A 72 -20.05 -6.83 0.28
N ALA A 73 -20.96 -6.39 -0.59
CA ALA A 73 -20.60 -5.57 -1.75
C ALA A 73 -19.94 -4.25 -1.33
N LYS A 74 -20.53 -3.55 -0.36
CA LYS A 74 -19.99 -2.30 0.18
C LYS A 74 -18.60 -2.49 0.79
N THR A 75 -18.41 -3.56 1.56
CA THR A 75 -17.13 -3.90 2.21
C THR A 75 -16.05 -4.28 1.19
N LEU A 76 -16.39 -5.06 0.14
CA LEU A 76 -15.45 -5.36 -0.95
C LEU A 76 -14.96 -4.08 -1.64
N ALA A 77 -15.87 -3.15 -1.97
CA ALA A 77 -15.49 -1.89 -2.59
C ALA A 77 -14.66 -1.01 -1.64
N ALA A 78 -15.07 -0.91 -0.35
CA ALA A 78 -14.36 -0.10 0.64
C ALA A 78 -12.93 -0.59 0.85
N PHE A 79 -12.72 -1.88 1.07
CA PHE A 79 -11.38 -2.42 1.30
C PHE A 79 -10.57 -2.54 0.00
N GLY A 80 -11.13 -3.12 -1.07
CA GLY A 80 -10.40 -3.36 -2.31
C GLY A 80 -10.10 -2.07 -3.07
N ALA A 81 -11.13 -1.30 -3.42
CA ALA A 81 -10.92 -0.11 -4.24
C ALA A 81 -10.42 1.09 -3.43
N PHE A 82 -10.91 1.31 -2.21
CA PHE A 82 -10.63 2.55 -1.48
C PHE A 82 -9.58 2.41 -0.39
N THR A 83 -9.43 1.26 0.29
CA THR A 83 -8.32 1.08 1.23
C THR A 83 -7.04 0.72 0.49
N GLU A 84 -7.00 -0.42 -0.18
CA GLU A 84 -5.82 -0.90 -0.92
C GLU A 84 -5.47 0.01 -2.10
N GLY A 85 -6.49 0.56 -2.77
CA GLY A 85 -6.35 1.32 -4.02
C GLY A 85 -6.29 2.84 -3.87
N LEU A 86 -6.55 3.42 -2.71
CA LEU A 86 -6.61 4.87 -2.52
C LEU A 86 -5.93 5.31 -1.23
N GLN A 87 -6.28 4.72 -0.07
CA GLN A 87 -5.90 5.21 1.25
C GLN A 87 -4.39 5.17 1.54
N LEU A 88 -3.63 4.33 0.84
CA LEU A 88 -2.18 4.22 0.95
C LEU A 88 -1.43 5.17 0.00
N PHE A 89 -2.09 5.68 -1.03
CA PHE A 89 -1.42 6.37 -2.14
C PHE A 89 -0.91 7.77 -1.78
N ALA A 90 -1.49 8.45 -0.78
CA ALA A 90 -0.91 9.69 -0.25
C ALA A 90 0.45 9.42 0.39
N THR A 91 0.54 8.40 1.24
CA THR A 91 1.79 7.98 1.87
C THR A 91 2.82 7.57 0.82
N PHE A 92 2.43 6.76 -0.18
CA PHE A 92 3.34 6.36 -1.26
C PHE A 92 3.88 7.55 -2.05
N ALA A 93 3.03 8.53 -2.39
CA ALA A 93 3.47 9.73 -3.10
C ALA A 93 4.47 10.55 -2.28
N ILE A 94 4.22 10.72 -0.97
CA ILE A 94 5.12 11.44 -0.08
C ILE A 94 6.46 10.71 0.07
N LEU A 95 6.44 9.39 0.31
CA LEU A 95 7.65 8.61 0.54
C LEU A 95 8.47 8.41 -0.74
N LEU A 96 7.85 8.17 -1.89
CA LEU A 96 8.53 8.05 -3.18
C LEU A 96 9.09 9.38 -3.70
N ASN A 97 8.69 10.51 -3.11
CA ASN A 97 9.29 11.79 -3.42
C ASN A 97 10.76 11.91 -2.96
N PHE A 98 11.16 11.22 -1.88
CA PHE A 98 12.54 11.26 -1.38
C PHE A 98 13.57 10.71 -2.38
N PRO A 99 13.38 9.54 -3.02
CA PRO A 99 14.26 9.03 -4.06
C PRO A 99 14.47 9.97 -5.24
N ARG A 100 13.47 10.79 -5.61
CA ARG A 100 13.63 11.82 -6.67
C ARG A 100 14.79 12.77 -6.40
N PHE A 101 15.06 13.03 -5.14
CA PHE A 101 16.14 13.91 -4.68
C PHE A 101 17.35 13.12 -4.14
N ASN A 102 17.51 11.88 -4.60
CA ASN A 102 18.62 11.00 -4.23
C ASN A 102 18.69 10.67 -2.72
N LYS A 103 17.54 10.72 -2.00
CA LYS A 103 17.40 10.44 -0.58
C LYS A 103 16.64 9.13 -0.36
N MET A 104 16.92 8.42 0.73
CA MET A 104 16.13 7.26 1.19
C MET A 104 15.86 6.19 0.10
N LYS A 105 16.85 5.85 -0.71
CA LYS A 105 16.68 4.95 -1.86
C LYS A 105 16.19 3.55 -1.46
N GLY A 106 16.70 2.99 -0.36
CA GLY A 106 16.26 1.68 0.16
C GLY A 106 14.79 1.70 0.57
N MET A 107 14.33 2.78 1.21
CA MET A 107 12.91 3.00 1.50
C MET A 107 12.10 3.07 0.19
N GLY A 108 12.57 3.85 -0.79
CA GLY A 108 11.92 3.95 -2.10
C GLY A 108 11.71 2.59 -2.77
N GLN A 109 12.70 1.69 -2.66
CA GLN A 109 12.58 0.33 -3.20
C GLN A 109 11.48 -0.48 -2.48
N ILE A 110 11.42 -0.44 -1.15
CA ILE A 110 10.37 -1.11 -0.37
C ILE A 110 8.99 -0.57 -0.77
N ILE A 111 8.84 0.76 -0.84
CA ILE A 111 7.57 1.40 -1.22
C ILE A 111 7.15 1.01 -2.65
N THR A 112 8.08 0.97 -3.59
CA THR A 112 7.78 0.58 -4.98
C THR A 112 7.23 -0.85 -5.05
N TRP A 113 7.81 -1.78 -4.30
CA TRP A 113 7.29 -3.15 -4.21
C TRP A 113 5.91 -3.18 -3.56
N SER A 114 5.70 -2.43 -2.48
CA SER A 114 4.38 -2.33 -1.84
C SER A 114 3.33 -1.78 -2.81
N VAL A 115 3.60 -0.70 -3.54
CA VAL A 115 2.64 -0.14 -4.53
C VAL A 115 2.23 -1.18 -5.58
N ARG A 116 3.18 -2.00 -6.05
CA ARG A 116 2.88 -3.08 -7.00
C ARG A 116 1.92 -4.10 -6.38
N ASP A 117 2.23 -4.53 -5.16
CA ASP A 117 1.46 -5.55 -4.47
C ASP A 117 0.05 -5.03 -4.10
N GLU A 118 -0.06 -3.80 -3.58
CA GLU A 118 -1.35 -3.15 -3.30
C GLU A 118 -2.19 -2.90 -4.56
N SER A 119 -1.54 -2.62 -5.69
CA SER A 119 -2.24 -2.51 -6.97
C SER A 119 -2.84 -3.86 -7.39
N LEU A 120 -2.11 -4.96 -7.22
CA LEU A 120 -2.61 -6.31 -7.47
C LEU A 120 -3.76 -6.68 -6.53
N HIS A 121 -3.65 -6.34 -5.24
CA HIS A 121 -4.71 -6.54 -4.25
C HIS A 121 -5.98 -5.78 -4.66
N CYS A 122 -5.85 -4.49 -4.97
CA CYS A 122 -6.94 -3.65 -5.42
C CYS A 122 -7.65 -4.21 -6.66
N ASP A 123 -6.91 -4.58 -7.70
CA ASP A 123 -7.48 -5.10 -8.95
C ASP A 123 -8.18 -6.45 -8.72
N SER A 124 -7.60 -7.31 -7.90
CA SER A 124 -8.15 -8.62 -7.59
C SER A 124 -9.45 -8.54 -6.77
N ILE A 125 -9.50 -7.69 -5.75
CA ILE A 125 -10.70 -7.47 -4.94
C ILE A 125 -11.77 -6.73 -5.74
N THR A 126 -11.38 -5.78 -6.60
CA THR A 126 -12.30 -5.13 -7.54
C THR A 126 -12.91 -6.14 -8.50
N LYS A 127 -12.14 -7.08 -9.03
CA LYS A 127 -12.65 -8.19 -9.84
C LYS A 127 -13.63 -9.06 -9.07
N LEU A 128 -13.32 -9.38 -7.81
CA LEU A 128 -14.21 -10.13 -6.93
C LEU A 128 -15.51 -9.38 -6.70
N PHE A 129 -15.46 -8.06 -6.45
CA PHE A 129 -16.62 -7.19 -6.34
C PHE A 129 -17.49 -7.24 -7.60
N LEU A 130 -16.91 -7.05 -8.78
CA LEU A 130 -17.64 -7.06 -10.04
C LEU A 130 -18.29 -8.42 -10.33
N THR A 131 -17.58 -9.52 -10.00
CA THR A 131 -18.12 -10.87 -10.10
C THR A 131 -19.30 -11.04 -9.15
N PHE A 132 -19.15 -10.62 -7.88
CA PHE A 132 -20.22 -10.69 -6.88
C PHE A 132 -21.47 -9.91 -7.31
N ILE A 133 -21.32 -8.69 -7.86
CA ILE A 133 -22.42 -7.89 -8.40
C ILE A 133 -23.06 -8.59 -9.61
N SER A 134 -22.27 -9.20 -10.50
CA SER A 134 -22.77 -9.94 -11.66
C SER A 134 -23.63 -11.15 -11.26
N GLU A 135 -23.25 -11.83 -10.18
CA GLU A 135 -23.99 -12.98 -9.62
C GLU A 135 -25.20 -12.56 -8.77
N ASN A 136 -25.21 -11.30 -8.27
CA ASN A 136 -26.24 -10.74 -7.40
C ASN A 136 -26.70 -9.36 -7.91
N PRO A 137 -27.30 -9.27 -9.10
CA PRO A 137 -27.62 -7.97 -9.74
C PRO A 137 -28.60 -7.10 -8.93
N GLU A 138 -29.41 -7.71 -8.07
CA GLU A 138 -30.31 -7.01 -7.15
C GLU A 138 -29.57 -6.12 -6.15
N VAL A 139 -28.31 -6.42 -5.86
CA VAL A 139 -27.47 -5.66 -4.92
C VAL A 139 -27.02 -4.34 -5.55
N TRP A 140 -26.85 -4.28 -6.89
CA TRP A 140 -26.40 -3.07 -7.61
C TRP A 140 -27.48 -1.99 -7.69
N SER A 141 -28.02 -1.62 -6.53
CA SER A 141 -29.08 -0.63 -6.36
C SER A 141 -28.56 0.81 -6.43
N GLN A 142 -29.48 1.78 -6.58
CA GLN A 142 -29.15 3.19 -6.46
C GLN A 142 -28.60 3.51 -5.07
N GLN A 143 -29.14 2.88 -4.03
CA GLN A 143 -28.69 3.05 -2.65
C GLN A 143 -27.22 2.63 -2.51
N LEU A 144 -26.84 1.43 -2.95
CA LEU A 144 -25.43 0.99 -2.88
C LEU A 144 -24.49 1.96 -3.59
N ARG A 145 -24.86 2.39 -4.82
CA ARG A 145 -24.03 3.35 -5.56
C ARG A 145 -23.84 4.68 -4.81
N GLN A 146 -24.87 5.21 -4.19
CA GLN A 146 -24.78 6.41 -3.36
C GLN A 146 -23.88 6.19 -2.13
N GLU A 147 -24.02 5.04 -1.47
CA GLU A 147 -23.16 4.70 -0.34
C GLU A 147 -21.69 4.52 -0.75
N LEU A 148 -21.39 3.99 -1.94
CA LEU A 148 -20.03 3.89 -2.45
C LEU A 148 -19.43 5.27 -2.74
N TYR A 149 -20.19 6.21 -3.30
CA TYR A 149 -19.76 7.60 -3.45
C TYR A 149 -19.48 8.25 -2.09
N GLN A 150 -20.36 8.04 -1.11
CA GLN A 150 -20.15 8.57 0.23
C GLN A 150 -18.92 7.95 0.91
N THR A 151 -18.73 6.66 0.76
CA THR A 151 -17.54 5.96 1.28
C THR A 151 -16.27 6.52 0.66
N CYS A 152 -16.24 6.71 -0.67
CA CYS A 152 -15.11 7.31 -1.37
C CYS A 152 -14.82 8.73 -0.87
N ALA A 153 -15.85 9.59 -0.75
CA ALA A 153 -15.70 10.95 -0.24
C ALA A 153 -15.16 10.97 1.19
N THR A 154 -15.71 10.15 2.08
CA THR A 154 -15.23 10.05 3.48
C THR A 154 -13.76 9.62 3.55
N ILE A 155 -13.34 8.66 2.73
CA ILE A 155 -11.94 8.23 2.70
C ILE A 155 -11.03 9.34 2.15
N VAL A 156 -11.46 10.09 1.14
CA VAL A 156 -10.72 11.25 0.62
C VAL A 156 -10.59 12.33 1.69
N ASP A 157 -11.63 12.59 2.49
CA ASP A 157 -11.56 13.54 3.62
C ASP A 157 -10.56 13.08 4.69
N HIS A 158 -10.51 11.78 4.99
CA HIS A 158 -9.51 11.21 5.89
C HIS A 158 -8.08 11.33 5.32
N GLU A 159 -7.91 11.15 4.01
CA GLU A 159 -6.60 11.34 3.37
C GLU A 159 -6.20 12.82 3.39
N ASP A 160 -7.14 13.75 3.18
CA ASP A 160 -6.87 15.18 3.29
C ASP A 160 -6.37 15.57 4.70
N ALA A 161 -7.02 15.03 5.75
CA ALA A 161 -6.60 15.27 7.14
C ALA A 161 -5.21 14.67 7.41
N PHE A 162 -4.93 13.47 6.91
CA PHE A 162 -3.60 12.85 7.00
C PHE A 162 -2.53 13.67 6.26
N ILE A 163 -2.85 14.17 5.06
CA ILE A 163 -1.91 15.00 4.27
C ILE A 163 -1.62 16.30 5.01
N ASP A 164 -2.64 16.95 5.60
CA ASP A 164 -2.44 18.16 6.41
C ASP A 164 -1.51 17.89 7.59
N LEU A 165 -1.69 16.78 8.30
CA LEU A 165 -0.79 16.35 9.36
C LEU A 165 0.64 16.11 8.84
N ALA A 166 0.80 15.40 7.73
CA ALA A 166 2.12 15.10 7.16
C ALA A 166 2.89 16.36 6.71
N PHE A 167 2.18 17.44 6.36
CA PHE A 167 2.75 18.71 5.94
C PHE A 167 2.68 19.81 7.02
N GLU A 168 2.33 19.47 8.27
CA GLU A 168 2.19 20.43 9.37
C GLU A 168 3.45 21.28 9.58
N PHE A 169 4.62 20.68 9.42
CA PHE A 169 5.91 21.37 9.60
C PHE A 169 6.46 22.00 8.31
N GLY A 170 5.67 22.06 7.26
CA GLY A 170 6.02 22.71 6.00
C GLY A 170 6.08 21.78 4.78
N ALA A 171 6.41 22.36 3.63
CA ALA A 171 6.49 21.64 2.39
C ALA A 171 7.69 20.67 2.34
N VAL A 172 7.50 19.53 1.69
CA VAL A 172 8.59 18.63 1.30
C VAL A 172 9.18 19.12 -0.02
N GLU A 173 10.50 19.01 -0.21
CA GLU A 173 11.18 19.41 -1.44
C GLU A 173 10.48 18.84 -2.68
N GLY A 174 10.02 19.71 -3.57
CA GLY A 174 9.38 19.34 -4.84
C GLY A 174 7.99 18.69 -4.74
N LEU A 175 7.32 18.81 -3.59
CA LEU A 175 5.97 18.29 -3.38
C LEU A 175 5.19 19.16 -2.38
N THR A 176 3.96 19.50 -2.72
CA THR A 176 3.05 20.26 -1.86
C THR A 176 1.85 19.43 -1.40
N ALA A 177 1.28 19.77 -0.24
CA ALA A 177 0.04 19.15 0.22
C ALA A 177 -1.10 19.23 -0.81
N ALA A 178 -1.23 20.38 -1.50
CA ALA A 178 -2.25 20.60 -2.52
C ALA A 178 -2.12 19.64 -3.72
N GLU A 179 -0.88 19.36 -4.17
CA GLU A 179 -0.62 18.38 -5.23
C GLU A 179 -0.98 16.97 -4.80
N VAL A 180 -0.63 16.56 -3.57
CA VAL A 180 -0.97 15.23 -3.03
C VAL A 180 -2.48 15.09 -2.88
N LYS A 181 -3.18 16.09 -2.33
CA LYS A 181 -4.65 16.10 -2.21
C LYS A 181 -5.32 15.97 -3.58
N ARG A 182 -4.81 16.67 -4.60
CA ARG A 182 -5.32 16.55 -5.96
C ARG A 182 -5.04 15.17 -6.56
N TYR A 183 -3.87 14.58 -6.25
CA TYR A 183 -3.53 13.23 -6.67
C TYR A 183 -4.47 12.19 -6.07
N ILE A 184 -4.81 12.31 -4.80
CA ILE A 184 -5.78 11.41 -4.14
C ILE A 184 -7.16 11.48 -4.84
N ARG A 185 -7.62 12.65 -5.24
CA ARG A 185 -8.87 12.81 -6.01
C ARG A 185 -8.77 12.16 -7.41
N TYR A 186 -7.63 12.29 -8.06
CA TYR A 186 -7.37 11.60 -9.33
C TYR A 186 -7.44 10.08 -9.18
N ILE A 187 -6.82 9.52 -8.13
CA ILE A 187 -6.90 8.09 -7.83
C ILE A 187 -8.33 7.67 -7.48
N ALA A 188 -9.05 8.44 -6.66
CA ALA A 188 -10.43 8.19 -6.28
C ALA A 188 -11.34 8.05 -7.52
N ASP A 189 -11.24 8.96 -8.48
CA ASP A 189 -12.01 8.89 -9.74
C ASP A 189 -11.69 7.62 -10.55
N ARG A 190 -10.43 7.18 -10.57
CA ARG A 190 -10.03 5.92 -11.24
C ARG A 190 -10.59 4.69 -10.52
N ARG A 191 -10.63 4.69 -9.19
CA ARG A 191 -11.19 3.58 -8.41
C ARG A 191 -12.70 3.51 -8.56
N LEU A 192 -13.39 4.64 -8.57
CA LEU A 192 -14.82 4.71 -8.89
C LEU A 192 -15.11 4.14 -10.29
N ALA A 193 -14.33 4.53 -11.30
CA ALA A 193 -14.46 4.00 -12.66
C ALA A 193 -14.25 2.47 -12.71
N GLY A 194 -13.28 1.94 -11.96
CA GLY A 194 -13.06 0.50 -11.81
C GLY A 194 -14.24 -0.25 -11.21
N LEU A 195 -15.02 0.40 -10.35
CA LEU A 195 -16.27 -0.14 -9.78
C LEU A 195 -17.50 0.06 -10.71
N GLY A 196 -17.33 0.65 -11.89
CA GLY A 196 -18.44 0.97 -12.81
C GLY A 196 -19.23 2.23 -12.45
N LEU A 197 -18.61 3.14 -11.69
CA LEU A 197 -19.19 4.42 -11.28
C LEU A 197 -18.55 5.60 -12.03
N ASN A 198 -19.25 6.73 -12.11
CA ASN A 198 -18.72 7.94 -12.71
C ASN A 198 -17.71 8.63 -11.76
N ALA A 199 -16.84 9.46 -12.33
CA ALA A 199 -15.92 10.30 -11.58
C ALA A 199 -16.68 11.26 -10.64
N LEU A 200 -16.24 11.38 -9.40
CA LEU A 200 -16.79 12.28 -8.38
C LEU A 200 -16.09 13.64 -8.38
N PHE A 201 -14.76 13.63 -8.50
CA PHE A 201 -13.91 14.81 -8.37
C PHE A 201 -13.51 15.43 -9.72
N GLN A 202 -13.70 14.70 -10.81
CA GLN A 202 -13.44 15.13 -12.20
C GLN A 202 -11.99 15.58 -12.44
N VAL A 203 -11.03 14.88 -11.85
CA VAL A 203 -9.59 15.12 -12.04
C VAL A 203 -9.09 14.27 -13.22
N GLU A 204 -9.07 14.87 -14.43
CA GLU A 204 -8.75 14.14 -15.66
C GLU A 204 -7.26 13.78 -15.80
N LYS A 205 -6.35 14.64 -15.32
CA LYS A 205 -4.91 14.47 -15.49
C LYS A 205 -4.22 14.17 -14.17
N ASN A 206 -3.29 13.20 -14.19
CA ASN A 206 -2.44 12.93 -13.06
C ASN A 206 -1.62 14.18 -12.67
N PRO A 207 -1.80 14.72 -11.45
CA PRO A 207 -1.03 15.88 -11.00
C PRO A 207 0.42 15.53 -10.62
N LEU A 208 0.76 14.24 -10.48
CA LEU A 208 2.08 13.73 -10.14
C LEU A 208 2.60 12.77 -11.24
N PRO A 209 2.85 13.24 -12.49
CA PRO A 209 3.23 12.36 -13.59
C PRO A 209 4.56 11.63 -13.33
N TRP A 210 5.47 12.24 -12.58
CA TRP A 210 6.74 11.63 -12.18
C TRP A 210 6.56 10.33 -11.37
N LEU A 211 5.44 10.20 -10.65
CA LEU A 211 5.15 9.00 -9.86
C LEU A 211 4.83 7.82 -10.78
N ASP A 212 4.01 8.04 -11.82
CA ASP A 212 3.74 7.02 -12.83
C ASP A 212 5.03 6.62 -13.57
N GLU A 213 5.88 7.59 -13.93
CA GLU A 213 7.18 7.33 -14.57
C GLU A 213 8.09 6.48 -13.68
N MET A 214 8.15 6.79 -12.39
CA MET A 214 8.97 6.04 -11.43
C MET A 214 8.46 4.61 -11.24
N LEU A 215 7.16 4.41 -11.13
CA LEU A 215 6.56 3.09 -10.95
C LEU A 215 6.70 2.23 -12.21
N ASN A 216 6.49 2.81 -13.40
CA ASN A 216 6.64 2.10 -14.68
C ASN A 216 8.10 1.77 -15.02
N ALA A 217 9.06 2.60 -14.60
CA ALA A 217 10.49 2.34 -14.84
C ALA A 217 10.96 1.04 -14.15
N VAL A 218 10.35 0.66 -13.04
CA VAL A 218 10.69 -0.57 -12.30
C VAL A 218 10.15 -1.82 -12.99
N GLU A 219 9.03 -1.75 -13.73
CA GLU A 219 8.49 -2.88 -14.50
C GLU A 219 9.44 -3.34 -15.61
N HIS A 220 10.29 -2.45 -16.11
CA HIS A 220 11.28 -2.75 -17.16
C HIS A 220 12.64 -3.24 -16.63
N THR A 221 12.87 -3.12 -15.31
CA THR A 221 14.09 -3.64 -14.70
C THR A 221 13.89 -5.11 -14.36
N ASN A 222 14.55 -5.97 -15.12
CA ASN A 222 14.48 -7.42 -14.94
C ASN A 222 14.93 -7.78 -13.52
N PHE A 223 14.20 -8.64 -12.81
CA PHE A 223 14.54 -9.13 -11.46
C PHE A 223 16.00 -9.64 -11.35
N PHE A 224 16.58 -10.10 -12.46
CA PHE A 224 17.97 -10.56 -12.53
C PHE A 224 18.99 -9.43 -12.78
N GLU A 225 18.55 -8.22 -13.15
CA GLU A 225 19.42 -7.05 -13.40
C GLU A 225 19.53 -6.15 -12.19
N ASN A 226 18.56 -6.15 -11.27
CA ASN A 226 18.64 -5.54 -9.95
C ASN A 226 19.50 -6.40 -9.00
N ARG A 227 20.77 -6.61 -9.35
CA ARG A 227 21.75 -6.96 -8.34
C ARG A 227 21.84 -5.77 -7.39
N SER A 228 21.87 -6.04 -6.10
CA SER A 228 22.05 -5.12 -4.99
C SER A 228 23.38 -4.32 -5.07
N THR A 229 23.57 -3.57 -6.15
CA THR A 229 24.69 -2.63 -6.29
C THR A 229 24.53 -1.40 -5.41
N GLU A 230 23.36 -1.20 -4.82
CA GLU A 230 23.11 -0.12 -3.85
C GLU A 230 23.41 -0.50 -2.39
N TYR A 231 23.57 -1.77 -2.07
CA TYR A 231 24.39 -2.16 -0.94
C TYR A 231 25.83 -1.94 -1.34
N SER A 232 26.35 -0.72 -1.10
CA SER A 232 27.78 -0.57 -0.93
C SER A 232 28.13 -1.54 0.17
N LYS A 233 28.77 -2.66 -0.16
CA LYS A 233 29.46 -3.49 0.82
C LYS A 233 30.28 -2.51 1.63
N ALA A 234 29.92 -2.28 2.89
CA ALA A 234 30.88 -1.87 3.87
C ALA A 234 32.03 -2.80 3.61
N ALA A 235 33.17 -2.26 3.18
CA ALA A 235 34.29 -3.06 2.75
C ALA A 235 34.63 -4.03 3.86
N THR A 236 34.22 -5.28 3.70
CA THR A 236 34.81 -6.37 4.45
C THR A 236 36.21 -6.49 3.89
N SER A 237 37.18 -5.85 4.55
CA SER A 237 38.58 -6.09 4.32
C SER A 237 38.90 -7.43 4.98
N GLY A 238 39.35 -8.42 4.22
CA GLY A 238 39.72 -9.74 4.67
C GLY A 238 39.55 -10.77 3.54
N SER A 239 40.39 -11.80 3.52
CA SER A 239 40.24 -12.92 2.59
C SER A 239 39.36 -14.01 3.23
N TRP A 240 38.84 -14.92 2.41
CA TRP A 240 38.13 -16.11 2.92
C TRP A 240 39.04 -16.97 3.80
N GLU A 241 40.36 -16.97 3.57
CA GLU A 241 41.36 -17.66 4.36
C GLU A 241 41.45 -17.06 5.77
N ASP A 242 41.35 -15.72 5.91
CA ASP A 242 41.32 -15.06 7.22
C ASP A 242 40.04 -15.38 8.02
N ALA A 243 38.91 -15.55 7.34
CA ALA A 243 37.62 -15.85 7.96
C ALA A 243 37.53 -17.29 8.49
N PHE A 244 38.35 -18.21 7.97
CA PHE A 244 38.36 -19.61 8.36
C PHE A 244 39.67 -20.05 9.08
N ALA A 245 40.58 -19.13 9.36
CA ALA A 245 41.86 -19.42 10.04
C ALA A 245 41.67 -20.06 11.41
N ASP A 246 40.56 -19.82 12.09
CA ASP A 246 40.24 -20.40 13.40
C ASP A 246 39.55 -21.79 13.31
N PHE A 247 39.32 -22.32 12.10
CA PHE A 247 38.66 -23.61 11.87
C PHE A 247 39.61 -24.73 11.41
N ASP A 248 40.88 -24.60 11.64
CA ASP A 248 41.81 -25.74 11.42
C ASP A 248 41.45 -26.91 12.37
N PRO A 249 41.17 -28.10 11.82
CA PRO A 249 40.84 -29.26 12.65
C PRO A 249 42.04 -29.59 13.53
N PRO A 250 41.83 -30.06 14.80
CA PRO A 250 42.90 -30.39 15.68
C PRO A 250 43.78 -31.48 15.04
N THR A 251 45.06 -31.17 14.88
CA THR A 251 46.04 -32.13 14.40
C THR A 251 46.03 -33.36 15.32
N THR A 252 45.61 -34.50 14.79
CA THR A 252 45.74 -35.80 15.47
C THR A 252 47.22 -36.09 15.62
N GLY A 253 47.74 -35.83 16.82
CA GLY A 253 49.07 -36.24 17.22
C GLY A 253 49.13 -37.78 17.28
N SER A 254 50.11 -38.32 16.61
CA SER A 254 50.59 -39.71 16.69
C SER A 254 51.09 -40.06 18.05
#